data_000433e700878f91dc97b332816c21b5
#
_entry.id   000433e700878f91dc97b332816c21b5
#
_cell.length_a   1.000
_cell.length_b   1.000
_cell.length_c   1.000
_cell.angle_alpha   90.00
_cell.angle_beta   90.00
_cell.angle_gamma   90.00
#
_symmetry.space_group_name_H-M   'P 1'
#
loop_
_entity.id
_entity.type
_entity.pdbx_description
1 polymer ?
#
loop_
_entity_poly.entity_id
_entity_poly.type
_entity_poly.pdbx_seq_one_letter_code
_entity_poly.pdbx_strand_id
1 'polypeptide(L)'
;ALLPVVCCLVRTAAEGRSIGQVYLPSSEWNDELFYFKQVESIVKYGFPRGYFGFNESHALQLSFAAWSPVLVFPWILWGLVFGWNLLSPVICNIVLLTITMFVFVWLVKPTWKQLGILTVLFSLYTLFTRYMLSGMPEVICFGMLILFYGLAFSYLNKETKGKLTAMFIVSVLLTLMRPYMLLFLLLACFFRIRRSRKSGWIVSASVVAVTGVVYVLIKHYLGAEYFTPLFYTDWITTFFTDGIGAGFRNFFGTLHWKGLEFYRHCVSGAK
;
A
#
# COMPACT_ATOMS: atom_id res chain seq x y z
N ALA A 1 -19.35 -3.32 -7.30
CA ALA A 1 -18.54 -2.08 -7.31
C ALA A 1 -18.92 -1.16 -6.14
N LEU A 2 -20.20 -0.99 -5.83
CA LEU A 2 -20.66 -0.09 -4.76
C LEU A 2 -20.47 -0.65 -3.33
N LEU A 3 -19.83 -1.79 -3.17
CA LEU A 3 -19.62 -2.42 -1.86
C LEU A 3 -19.00 -1.46 -0.81
N PRO A 4 -17.97 -0.65 -1.13
CA PRO A 4 -17.41 0.30 -0.16
C PRO A 4 -18.45 1.30 0.36
N VAL A 5 -19.27 1.81 -0.53
CA VAL A 5 -20.36 2.75 -0.18
C VAL A 5 -21.41 2.05 0.69
N VAL A 6 -21.82 0.84 0.31
CA VAL A 6 -22.81 0.06 1.07
C VAL A 6 -22.27 -0.27 2.47
N CYS A 7 -21.03 -0.72 2.59
CA CYS A 7 -20.39 -0.99 3.88
C CYS A 7 -20.35 0.27 4.77
N CYS A 8 -20.03 1.42 4.19
CA CYS A 8 -20.04 2.71 4.90
C CYS A 8 -21.44 3.04 5.40
N LEU A 9 -22.46 2.94 4.54
CA LEU A 9 -23.85 3.24 4.91
C LEU A 9 -24.40 2.29 5.97
N VAL A 10 -24.12 0.98 5.83
CA VAL A 10 -24.54 -0.02 6.82
C VAL A 10 -23.91 0.27 8.17
N ARG A 11 -22.62 0.59 8.20
CA ARG A 11 -21.93 0.89 9.44
C ARG A 11 -22.43 2.16 10.10
N THR A 12 -22.60 3.25 9.36
CA THR A 12 -23.15 4.52 9.89
C THR A 12 -24.57 4.32 10.43
N ALA A 13 -25.40 3.54 9.73
CA ALA A 13 -26.74 3.21 10.18
C ALA A 13 -26.74 2.34 11.46
N ALA A 14 -25.89 1.31 11.50
CA ALA A 14 -25.77 0.41 12.66
C ALA A 14 -25.25 1.12 13.92
N GLU A 15 -24.36 2.10 13.76
CA GLU A 15 -23.83 2.89 14.86
C GLU A 15 -24.69 4.11 15.23
N GLY A 16 -25.74 4.41 14.45
CA GLY A 16 -26.59 5.60 14.63
C GLY A 16 -25.81 6.91 14.49
N ARG A 17 -24.76 6.93 13.68
CA ARG A 17 -23.84 8.06 13.51
C ARG A 17 -23.81 8.52 12.07
N SER A 18 -23.51 9.81 11.86
CA SER A 18 -23.21 10.32 10.53
C SER A 18 -21.79 9.92 10.09
N ILE A 19 -21.51 9.95 8.80
CA ILE A 19 -20.17 9.63 8.26
C ILE A 19 -19.08 10.51 8.91
N GLY A 20 -19.39 11.75 9.27
CA GLY A 20 -18.48 12.65 9.95
C GLY A 20 -18.16 12.28 11.40
N GLN A 21 -18.90 11.35 11.97
CA GLN A 21 -18.74 10.87 13.35
C GLN A 21 -18.14 9.45 13.40
N VAL A 22 -17.96 8.81 12.25
CA VAL A 22 -17.50 7.41 12.13
C VAL A 22 -15.99 7.33 11.85
N TYR A 23 -15.27 8.43 11.98
CA TYR A 23 -13.82 8.37 11.90
C TYR A 23 -13.26 7.45 12.99
N LEU A 24 -12.70 6.32 12.58
CA LEU A 24 -12.10 5.33 13.48
C LEU A 24 -10.58 5.40 13.33
N PRO A 25 -9.86 5.87 14.35
CA PRO A 25 -8.42 5.66 14.37
C PRO A 25 -8.13 4.17 14.35
N SER A 26 -7.28 3.73 13.44
CA SER A 26 -6.93 2.32 13.23
C SER A 26 -5.57 1.97 13.79
N SER A 27 -4.74 2.97 14.12
CA SER A 27 -3.42 2.75 14.71
C SER A 27 -3.35 3.29 16.14
N GLU A 28 -2.58 2.59 16.98
CA GLU A 28 -2.29 3.01 18.35
C GLU A 28 -1.23 4.12 18.40
N TRP A 29 -0.52 4.34 17.28
CA TRP A 29 0.64 5.23 17.17
C TRP A 29 0.33 6.56 16.46
N ASN A 30 -0.95 6.88 16.27
CA ASN A 30 -1.40 8.08 15.57
C ASN A 30 -0.89 8.22 14.12
N ASP A 31 -0.66 7.10 13.42
CA ASP A 31 -0.19 7.11 12.03
C ASP A 31 -1.14 7.90 11.12
N GLU A 32 -2.45 7.83 11.38
CA GLU A 32 -3.45 8.61 10.64
C GLU A 32 -3.18 10.11 10.73
N LEU A 33 -2.79 10.60 11.90
CA LEU A 33 -2.48 12.00 12.10
C LEU A 33 -1.26 12.43 11.29
N PHE A 34 -0.22 11.59 11.25
CA PHE A 34 0.98 11.87 10.46
C PHE A 34 0.66 11.97 8.97
N TYR A 35 -0.05 11.01 8.43
CA TYR A 35 -0.45 11.04 7.02
C TYR A 35 -1.35 12.23 6.71
N PHE A 36 -2.32 12.51 7.59
CA PHE A 36 -3.21 13.65 7.45
C PHE A 36 -2.43 14.97 7.38
N LYS A 37 -1.51 15.19 8.33
CA LYS A 37 -0.70 16.41 8.43
C LYS A 37 0.28 16.58 7.28
N GLN A 38 0.82 15.50 6.77
CA GLN A 38 1.68 15.56 5.57
C GLN A 38 0.90 16.06 4.36
N VAL A 39 -0.28 15.51 4.11
CA VAL A 39 -1.14 15.97 3.01
C VAL A 39 -1.61 17.40 3.23
N GLU A 40 -2.06 17.73 4.45
CA GLU A 40 -2.46 19.10 4.82
C GLU A 40 -1.36 20.11 4.51
N SER A 41 -0.11 19.79 4.85
CA SER A 41 1.03 20.68 4.62
C SER A 41 1.31 20.87 3.13
N ILE A 42 1.20 19.83 2.31
CA ILE A 42 1.38 19.95 0.86
C ILE A 42 0.26 20.80 0.24
N VAL A 43 -0.99 20.55 0.64
CA VAL A 43 -2.13 21.32 0.12
C VAL A 43 -2.03 22.79 0.53
N LYS A 44 -1.58 23.07 1.75
CA LYS A 44 -1.53 24.43 2.30
C LYS A 44 -0.28 25.21 1.88
N TYR A 45 0.87 24.58 1.79
CA TYR A 45 2.17 25.22 1.61
C TYR A 45 2.88 24.85 0.31
N GLY A 46 2.39 23.86 -0.43
CA GLY A 46 3.00 23.37 -1.67
C GLY A 46 4.16 22.38 -1.47
N PHE A 47 4.52 22.05 -0.23
CA PHE A 47 5.59 21.11 0.09
C PHE A 47 5.29 20.32 1.36
N PRO A 48 5.84 19.08 1.51
CA PRO A 48 5.63 18.26 2.71
C PRO A 48 6.41 18.84 3.89
N ARG A 49 5.77 18.82 5.04
CA ARG A 49 6.40 18.99 6.36
C ARG A 49 6.23 17.70 7.13
N GLY A 50 7.32 17.09 7.52
CA GLY A 50 7.28 15.95 8.42
C GLY A 50 7.05 16.41 9.84
N TYR A 51 6.04 15.85 10.51
CA TYR A 51 5.81 16.02 11.95
C TYR A 51 6.17 14.72 12.63
N PHE A 52 7.06 14.79 13.61
CA PHE A 52 7.56 13.63 14.33
C PHE A 52 7.44 13.85 15.82
N GLY A 53 6.87 12.86 16.51
CA GLY A 53 6.72 12.87 17.95
C GLY A 53 5.51 13.67 18.45
N PHE A 54 5.22 13.49 19.72
CA PHE A 54 4.06 14.08 20.40
C PHE A 54 4.11 15.61 20.49
N ASN A 55 5.29 16.20 20.41
CA ASN A 55 5.49 17.62 20.70
C ASN A 55 5.70 18.48 19.46
N GLU A 56 5.56 17.91 18.25
CA GLU A 56 5.92 18.59 17.00
C GLU A 56 7.35 19.19 17.01
N SER A 57 8.17 18.74 17.98
CA SER A 57 9.52 19.25 18.23
C SER A 57 10.51 18.97 17.11
N HIS A 58 10.13 18.06 16.20
CA HIS A 58 10.97 17.57 15.12
C HIS A 58 10.26 17.70 13.76
N ALA A 59 9.71 18.87 13.48
CA ALA A 59 9.13 19.15 12.16
C ALA A 59 10.26 19.35 11.14
N LEU A 60 10.38 18.44 10.19
CA LEU A 60 11.31 18.53 9.08
C LEU A 60 10.60 18.98 7.80
N GLN A 61 11.22 19.92 7.10
CA GLN A 61 10.76 20.31 5.78
C GLN A 61 11.17 19.26 4.73
N LEU A 62 10.35 19.11 3.68
CA LEU A 62 10.61 18.24 2.56
C LEU A 62 10.81 16.74 2.92
N SER A 63 10.31 16.32 4.08
CA SER A 63 10.43 14.94 4.54
C SER A 63 9.09 14.25 4.68
N PHE A 64 9.08 12.94 4.43
CA PHE A 64 7.93 12.07 4.65
C PHE A 64 8.19 11.15 5.85
N ALA A 65 7.24 11.10 6.77
CA ALA A 65 7.41 10.41 8.03
C ALA A 65 7.64 8.90 7.86
N ALA A 66 6.68 8.16 7.40
CA ALA A 66 6.75 6.70 7.47
C ALA A 66 7.15 6.06 6.13
N TRP A 67 6.35 6.27 5.11
CA TRP A 67 6.49 5.55 3.85
C TRP A 67 6.79 6.51 2.70
N SER A 68 6.62 6.08 1.50
CA SER A 68 6.85 6.89 0.30
C SER A 68 5.73 7.93 0.10
N PRO A 69 6.04 9.12 -0.43
CA PRO A 69 5.04 10.09 -0.87
C PRO A 69 4.04 9.52 -1.89
N VAL A 70 4.44 8.49 -2.63
CA VAL A 70 3.59 7.80 -3.60
C VAL A 70 2.35 7.19 -2.92
N LEU A 71 2.46 6.80 -1.65
CA LEU A 71 1.34 6.23 -0.89
C LEU A 71 0.21 7.25 -0.67
N VAL A 72 0.55 8.49 -0.37
CA VAL A 72 -0.42 9.57 -0.07
C VAL A 72 -0.74 10.44 -1.29
N PHE A 73 -0.12 10.17 -2.44
CA PHE A 73 -0.31 10.97 -3.66
C PHE A 73 -1.78 11.10 -4.10
N PRO A 74 -2.63 10.07 -4.07
CA PRO A 74 -4.05 10.22 -4.38
C PRO A 74 -4.78 11.19 -3.44
N TRP A 75 -4.42 11.19 -2.16
CA TRP A 75 -4.96 12.13 -1.18
C TRP A 75 -4.51 13.56 -1.42
N ILE A 76 -3.25 13.75 -1.87
CA ILE A 76 -2.75 15.07 -2.26
C ILE A 76 -3.58 15.62 -3.42
N LEU A 77 -3.79 14.82 -4.46
CA LEU A 77 -4.62 15.21 -5.60
C LEU A 77 -6.05 15.55 -5.17
N TRP A 78 -6.64 14.73 -4.29
CA TRP A 78 -7.96 14.99 -3.72
C TRP A 78 -7.98 16.32 -2.98
N GLY A 79 -7.01 16.56 -2.10
CA GLY A 79 -6.92 17.78 -1.30
C GLY A 79 -6.75 19.05 -2.13
N LEU A 80 -5.97 18.98 -3.23
CA LEU A 80 -5.78 20.10 -4.17
C LEU A 80 -7.07 20.44 -4.94
N VAL A 81 -7.92 19.46 -5.23
CA VAL A 81 -9.15 19.66 -6.03
C VAL A 81 -10.36 19.99 -5.14
N PHE A 82 -10.55 19.26 -4.05
CA PHE A 82 -11.76 19.32 -3.21
C PHE A 82 -11.53 19.96 -1.84
N GLY A 83 -10.30 20.37 -1.54
CA GLY A 83 -9.91 20.78 -0.20
C GLY A 83 -9.57 19.60 0.71
N TRP A 84 -8.92 19.90 1.84
CA TRP A 84 -8.44 18.90 2.78
C TRP A 84 -9.00 19.15 4.18
N ASN A 85 -9.74 18.19 4.69
CA ASN A 85 -10.33 18.20 6.02
C ASN A 85 -10.36 16.79 6.62
N LEU A 86 -10.79 16.64 7.86
CA LEU A 86 -10.77 15.35 8.59
C LEU A 86 -11.51 14.21 7.89
N LEU A 87 -12.52 14.53 7.07
CA LEU A 87 -13.27 13.52 6.31
C LEU A 87 -12.63 13.17 4.96
N SER A 88 -11.74 14.03 4.46
CA SER A 88 -11.14 13.85 3.14
C SER A 88 -10.47 12.49 2.95
N PRO A 89 -9.68 11.95 3.91
CA PRO A 89 -9.10 10.62 3.78
C PRO A 89 -10.16 9.52 3.58
N VAL A 90 -11.21 9.54 4.40
CA VAL A 90 -12.28 8.53 4.38
C VAL A 90 -13.04 8.58 3.06
N ILE A 91 -13.45 9.77 2.64
CA ILE A 91 -14.21 9.94 1.38
C ILE A 91 -13.35 9.54 0.19
N CYS A 92 -12.10 9.99 0.15
CA CYS A 92 -11.15 9.62 -0.91
C CYS A 92 -10.94 8.10 -0.97
N ASN A 93 -10.75 7.43 0.18
CA ASN A 93 -10.60 5.99 0.27
C ASN A 93 -11.82 5.25 -0.29
N ILE A 94 -13.03 5.66 0.09
CA ILE A 94 -14.29 5.06 -0.42
C ILE A 94 -14.40 5.24 -1.93
N VAL A 95 -14.10 6.43 -2.44
CA VAL A 95 -14.17 6.73 -3.89
C VAL A 95 -13.15 5.89 -4.65
N LEU A 96 -11.89 5.87 -4.21
CA LEU A 96 -10.82 5.08 -4.86
C LEU A 96 -11.14 3.58 -4.87
N LEU A 97 -11.61 3.04 -3.75
CA LEU A 97 -12.01 1.64 -3.69
C LEU A 97 -13.20 1.34 -4.60
N THR A 98 -14.17 2.23 -4.67
CA THR A 98 -15.34 2.06 -5.55
C THR A 98 -14.90 2.04 -7.01
N ILE A 99 -14.00 2.96 -7.41
CA ILE A 99 -13.44 2.99 -8.77
C ILE A 99 -12.65 1.71 -9.05
N THR A 100 -11.77 1.29 -8.16
CA THR A 100 -10.96 0.08 -8.37
C THR A 100 -11.81 -1.18 -8.43
N MET A 101 -12.85 -1.31 -7.61
CA MET A 101 -13.80 -2.42 -7.67
C MET A 101 -14.63 -2.39 -8.95
N PHE A 102 -15.02 -1.22 -9.43
CA PHE A 102 -15.69 -1.09 -10.73
C PHE A 102 -14.81 -1.59 -11.87
N VAL A 103 -13.54 -1.13 -11.91
CA VAL A 103 -12.56 -1.55 -12.92
C VAL A 103 -12.28 -3.06 -12.81
N PHE A 104 -12.17 -3.60 -11.60
CA PHE A 104 -12.01 -5.04 -11.38
C PHE A 104 -13.17 -5.84 -11.97
N VAL A 105 -14.41 -5.46 -11.65
CA VAL A 105 -15.61 -6.13 -12.19
C VAL A 105 -15.66 -6.05 -13.71
N TRP A 106 -15.30 -4.90 -14.29
CA TRP A 106 -15.23 -4.71 -15.75
C TRP A 106 -14.16 -5.60 -16.40
N LEU A 107 -13.00 -5.76 -15.78
CA LEU A 107 -11.89 -6.58 -16.29
C LEU A 107 -12.17 -8.08 -16.15
N VAL A 108 -12.70 -8.51 -15.01
CA VAL A 108 -12.87 -9.93 -14.65
C VAL A 108 -14.19 -10.49 -15.15
N LYS A 109 -15.23 -9.65 -15.23
CA LYS A 109 -16.60 -10.03 -15.58
C LYS A 109 -17.10 -11.23 -14.77
N PRO A 110 -17.06 -11.13 -13.41
CA PRO A 110 -17.44 -12.25 -12.53
C PRO A 110 -18.93 -12.57 -12.70
N THR A 111 -19.28 -13.82 -12.53
CA THR A 111 -20.68 -14.29 -12.44
C THR A 111 -21.35 -13.75 -11.17
N TRP A 112 -22.69 -13.72 -11.13
CA TRP A 112 -23.46 -13.28 -9.95
C TRP A 112 -23.10 -14.08 -8.70
N LYS A 113 -22.83 -15.39 -8.84
CA LYS A 113 -22.39 -16.26 -7.72
C LYS A 113 -21.03 -15.82 -7.19
N GLN A 114 -20.07 -15.56 -8.07
CA GLN A 114 -18.73 -15.06 -7.69
C GLN A 114 -18.81 -13.67 -7.04
N LEU A 115 -19.65 -12.76 -7.58
CA LEU A 115 -19.89 -11.46 -6.96
C LEU A 115 -20.47 -11.59 -5.55
N GLY A 116 -21.44 -12.50 -5.36
CA GLY A 116 -22.01 -12.77 -4.05
C GLY A 116 -20.96 -13.26 -3.05
N ILE A 117 -20.12 -14.23 -3.44
CA ILE A 117 -19.02 -14.73 -2.60
C ILE A 117 -18.03 -13.61 -2.27
N LEU A 118 -17.58 -12.85 -3.26
CA LEU A 118 -16.65 -11.73 -3.04
C LEU A 118 -17.25 -10.67 -2.10
N THR A 119 -18.54 -10.36 -2.27
CA THR A 119 -19.23 -9.39 -1.41
C THR A 119 -19.24 -9.87 0.04
N VAL A 120 -19.58 -11.16 0.28
CA VAL A 120 -19.57 -11.73 1.63
C VAL A 120 -18.16 -11.69 2.23
N LEU A 121 -17.14 -12.15 1.48
CA LEU A 121 -15.76 -12.16 1.95
C LEU A 121 -15.27 -10.75 2.34
N PHE A 122 -15.49 -9.75 1.50
CA PHE A 122 -15.09 -8.37 1.82
C PHE A 122 -15.88 -7.77 2.98
N SER A 123 -17.18 -8.07 3.09
CA SER A 123 -18.01 -7.59 4.19
C SER A 123 -17.62 -8.18 5.54
N LEU A 124 -17.15 -9.43 5.54
CA LEU A 124 -16.67 -10.13 6.73
C LEU A 124 -15.21 -9.76 7.08
N TYR A 125 -14.47 -9.15 6.14
CA TYR A 125 -13.10 -8.75 6.38
C TYR A 125 -13.03 -7.45 7.18
N THR A 126 -13.04 -7.57 8.49
CA THR A 126 -13.10 -6.43 9.43
C THR A 126 -11.97 -5.44 9.26
N LEU A 127 -10.75 -5.89 8.92
CA LEU A 127 -9.62 -5.00 8.65
C LEU A 127 -9.90 -4.09 7.46
N PHE A 128 -10.51 -4.62 6.39
CA PHE A 128 -10.90 -3.83 5.24
C PHE A 128 -11.91 -2.74 5.61
N THR A 129 -13.00 -3.12 6.27
CA THR A 129 -14.06 -2.16 6.65
C THR A 129 -13.56 -1.12 7.65
N ARG A 130 -12.66 -1.51 8.57
CA ARG A 130 -12.04 -0.61 9.53
C ARG A 130 -11.12 0.41 8.85
N TYR A 131 -10.18 -0.05 8.01
CA TYR A 131 -9.23 0.86 7.34
C TYR A 131 -9.92 1.77 6.31
N MET A 132 -10.99 1.31 5.68
CA MET A 132 -11.75 2.15 4.74
C MET A 132 -12.34 3.40 5.41
N LEU A 133 -12.75 3.27 6.69
CA LEU A 133 -13.35 4.36 7.48
C LEU A 133 -12.32 5.07 8.38
N SER A 134 -11.05 4.87 8.14
CA SER A 134 -9.96 5.49 8.90
C SER A 134 -9.11 6.41 8.01
N GLY A 135 -8.23 7.17 8.64
CA GLY A 135 -7.21 7.97 7.96
C GLY A 135 -5.98 7.18 7.51
N MET A 136 -6.13 5.87 7.23
CA MET A 136 -5.02 5.02 6.81
C MET A 136 -4.95 4.90 5.29
N PRO A 137 -3.81 5.21 4.67
CA PRO A 137 -3.62 5.13 3.22
C PRO A 137 -3.38 3.70 2.72
N GLU A 138 -3.28 2.70 3.60
CA GLU A 138 -3.19 1.27 3.25
C GLU A 138 -4.33 0.82 2.34
N VAL A 139 -5.47 1.46 2.44
CA VAL A 139 -6.62 1.26 1.56
C VAL A 139 -6.29 1.51 0.10
N ILE A 140 -5.41 2.48 -0.17
CA ILE A 140 -4.94 2.78 -1.53
C ILE A 140 -4.14 1.60 -2.07
N CYS A 141 -3.20 1.06 -1.28
CA CYS A 141 -2.47 -0.15 -1.66
C CYS A 141 -3.42 -1.33 -1.91
N PHE A 142 -4.43 -1.50 -1.06
CA PHE A 142 -5.42 -2.56 -1.21
C PHE A 142 -6.24 -2.41 -2.51
N GLY A 143 -6.69 -1.20 -2.83
CA GLY A 143 -7.33 -0.90 -4.12
C GLY A 143 -6.43 -1.22 -5.30
N MET A 144 -5.16 -0.83 -5.25
CA MET A 144 -4.17 -1.13 -6.30
C MET A 144 -3.92 -2.64 -6.44
N LEU A 145 -3.94 -3.41 -5.34
CA LEU A 145 -3.86 -4.87 -5.39
C LEU A 145 -5.07 -5.49 -6.09
N ILE A 146 -6.28 -5.04 -5.76
CA ILE A 146 -7.51 -5.48 -6.45
C ILE A 146 -7.38 -5.21 -7.97
N LEU A 147 -6.90 -4.03 -8.34
CA LEU A 147 -6.68 -3.67 -9.74
C LEU A 147 -5.63 -4.56 -10.40
N PHE A 148 -4.51 -4.84 -9.72
CA PHE A 148 -3.47 -5.73 -10.23
C PHE A 148 -4.02 -7.14 -10.49
N TYR A 149 -4.77 -7.72 -9.55
CA TYR A 149 -5.38 -9.04 -9.74
C TYR A 149 -6.40 -9.06 -10.87
N GLY A 150 -7.21 -8.01 -11.01
CA GLY A 150 -8.14 -7.87 -12.14
C GLY A 150 -7.42 -7.84 -13.49
N LEU A 151 -6.33 -7.08 -13.58
CA LEU A 151 -5.47 -7.01 -14.77
C LEU A 151 -4.82 -8.35 -15.08
N ALA A 152 -4.25 -9.03 -14.06
CA ALA A 152 -3.59 -10.32 -14.21
C ALA A 152 -4.58 -11.39 -14.70
N PHE A 153 -5.75 -11.50 -14.08
CA PHE A 153 -6.81 -12.41 -14.53
C PHE A 153 -7.26 -12.11 -15.95
N SER A 154 -7.52 -10.84 -16.27
CA SER A 154 -7.90 -10.42 -17.61
C SER A 154 -6.80 -10.67 -18.64
N TYR A 155 -5.52 -10.55 -18.25
CA TYR A 155 -4.38 -10.87 -19.09
C TYR A 155 -4.29 -12.36 -19.40
N LEU A 156 -4.46 -13.22 -18.38
CA LEU A 156 -4.46 -14.68 -18.56
C LEU A 156 -5.55 -15.15 -19.54
N ASN A 157 -6.72 -14.51 -19.52
CA ASN A 157 -7.80 -14.82 -20.45
C ASN A 157 -7.53 -14.32 -21.88
N LYS A 158 -6.90 -13.17 -22.03
CA LYS A 158 -6.55 -12.57 -23.34
C LYS A 158 -5.29 -11.73 -23.19
N GLU A 159 -4.17 -12.28 -23.62
CA GLU A 159 -2.87 -11.60 -23.56
C GLU A 159 -2.84 -10.40 -24.50
N THR A 160 -2.74 -9.20 -23.94
CA THR A 160 -2.54 -7.95 -24.68
C THR A 160 -1.37 -7.15 -24.10
N LYS A 161 -0.67 -6.40 -24.98
CA LYS A 161 0.42 -5.51 -24.53
C LYS A 161 -0.08 -4.48 -23.51
N GLY A 162 -1.26 -3.88 -23.75
CA GLY A 162 -1.82 -2.85 -22.86
C GLY A 162 -2.08 -3.34 -21.44
N LYS A 163 -2.64 -4.54 -21.28
CA LYS A 163 -2.87 -5.12 -19.94
C LYS A 163 -1.55 -5.39 -19.20
N LEU A 164 -0.55 -5.92 -19.93
CA LEU A 164 0.77 -6.18 -19.35
C LEU A 164 1.45 -4.87 -18.94
N THR A 165 1.39 -3.82 -19.77
CA THR A 165 1.90 -2.50 -19.43
C THR A 165 1.18 -1.92 -18.20
N ALA A 166 -0.15 -2.03 -18.13
CA ALA A 166 -0.92 -1.60 -16.97
C ALA A 166 -0.52 -2.36 -15.70
N MET A 167 -0.26 -3.68 -15.79
CA MET A 167 0.26 -4.47 -14.66
C MET A 167 1.62 -3.95 -14.20
N PHE A 168 2.54 -3.61 -15.11
CA PHE A 168 3.81 -3.00 -14.74
C PHE A 168 3.63 -1.66 -14.03
N ILE A 169 2.78 -0.77 -14.57
CA ILE A 169 2.51 0.53 -13.95
C ILE A 169 1.98 0.34 -12.52
N VAL A 170 0.95 -0.49 -12.36
CA VAL A 170 0.33 -0.76 -11.05
C VAL A 170 1.35 -1.37 -10.07
N SER A 171 2.15 -2.34 -10.51
CA SER A 171 3.13 -3.01 -9.64
C SER A 171 4.35 -2.12 -9.29
N VAL A 172 4.78 -1.25 -10.19
CA VAL A 172 5.80 -0.22 -9.90
C VAL A 172 5.26 0.75 -8.83
N LEU A 173 4.04 1.26 -9.01
CA LEU A 173 3.43 2.14 -8.01
C LEU A 173 3.29 1.45 -6.67
N LEU A 174 2.81 0.20 -6.62
CA LEU A 174 2.73 -0.61 -5.41
C LEU A 174 4.11 -0.76 -4.74
N THR A 175 5.16 -1.07 -5.51
CA THR A 175 6.52 -1.21 -4.99
C THR A 175 7.05 0.11 -4.42
N LEU A 176 6.77 1.23 -5.08
CA LEU A 176 7.14 2.56 -4.60
C LEU A 176 6.33 2.99 -3.36
N MET A 177 5.09 2.54 -3.23
CA MET A 177 4.28 2.75 -2.01
C MET A 177 4.83 1.93 -0.85
N ARG A 178 5.09 0.63 -1.09
CA ARG A 178 5.49 -0.36 -0.08
C ARG A 178 6.50 -1.32 -0.71
N PRO A 179 7.77 -1.33 -0.31
CA PRO A 179 8.82 -2.09 -1.00
C PRO A 179 8.60 -3.61 -1.01
N TYR A 180 7.91 -4.17 -0.01
CA TYR A 180 7.56 -5.60 -0.01
C TYR A 180 6.55 -5.98 -1.11
N MET A 181 5.88 -5.01 -1.72
CA MET A 181 5.03 -5.21 -2.91
C MET A 181 5.84 -5.49 -4.19
N LEU A 182 7.17 -5.47 -4.12
CA LEU A 182 8.07 -5.93 -5.20
C LEU A 182 7.67 -7.30 -5.74
N LEU A 183 7.08 -8.15 -4.92
CA LEU A 183 6.56 -9.47 -5.33
C LEU A 183 5.61 -9.37 -6.54
N PHE A 184 4.76 -8.34 -6.59
CA PHE A 184 3.82 -8.13 -7.71
C PHE A 184 4.51 -7.62 -8.95
N LEU A 185 5.58 -6.84 -8.80
CA LEU A 185 6.43 -6.44 -9.93
C LEU A 185 7.16 -7.66 -10.52
N LEU A 186 7.68 -8.55 -9.67
CA LEU A 186 8.29 -9.81 -10.13
C LEU A 186 7.29 -10.71 -10.87
N LEU A 187 6.03 -10.73 -10.43
CA LEU A 187 4.98 -11.46 -11.14
C LEU A 187 4.69 -10.85 -12.53
N ALA A 188 4.64 -9.52 -12.65
CA ALA A 188 4.52 -8.86 -13.94
C ALA A 188 5.73 -9.15 -14.86
N CYS A 189 6.95 -9.18 -14.29
CA CYS A 189 8.16 -9.58 -14.98
C CYS A 189 8.06 -11.02 -15.51
N PHE A 190 7.57 -11.95 -14.70
CA PHE A 190 7.36 -13.34 -15.11
C PHE A 190 6.45 -13.43 -16.36
N PHE A 191 5.31 -12.74 -16.37
CA PHE A 191 4.44 -12.72 -17.54
C PHE A 191 5.12 -12.10 -18.77
N ARG A 192 5.96 -11.08 -18.57
CA ARG A 192 6.71 -10.45 -19.66
C ARG A 192 7.76 -11.39 -20.24
N ILE A 193 8.52 -12.11 -19.41
CA ILE A 193 9.56 -13.06 -19.80
C ILE A 193 8.91 -14.25 -20.53
N ARG A 194 7.79 -14.76 -20.02
CA ARG A 194 7.03 -15.84 -20.66
C ARG A 194 6.60 -15.48 -22.09
N ARG A 195 6.20 -14.23 -22.31
CA ARG A 195 5.77 -13.76 -23.63
C ARG A 195 6.92 -13.60 -24.64
N SER A 196 8.10 -13.16 -24.18
CA SER A 196 9.28 -12.95 -25.05
C SER A 196 10.54 -13.04 -24.21
N ARG A 197 11.26 -14.17 -24.33
CA ARG A 197 12.36 -14.52 -23.42
C ARG A 197 13.48 -13.47 -23.43
N LYS A 198 14.10 -13.17 -24.58
CA LYS A 198 15.22 -12.23 -24.65
C LYS A 198 14.83 -10.80 -24.26
N SER A 199 13.87 -10.18 -24.95
CA SER A 199 13.44 -8.82 -24.63
C SER A 199 12.72 -8.75 -23.27
N GLY A 200 12.11 -9.86 -22.82
CA GLY A 200 11.47 -9.97 -21.53
C GLY A 200 12.45 -9.78 -20.38
N TRP A 201 13.57 -10.45 -20.39
CA TRP A 201 14.61 -10.30 -19.36
C TRP A 201 15.17 -8.87 -19.32
N ILE A 202 15.48 -8.28 -20.49
CA ILE A 202 16.02 -6.92 -20.55
C ILE A 202 15.02 -5.92 -19.95
N VAL A 203 13.77 -5.94 -20.43
CA VAL A 203 12.73 -5.01 -19.93
C VAL A 203 12.48 -5.22 -18.43
N SER A 204 12.38 -6.47 -17.97
CA SER A 204 12.13 -6.77 -16.57
C SER A 204 13.28 -6.30 -15.67
N ALA A 205 14.52 -6.60 -16.04
CA ALA A 205 15.69 -6.14 -15.30
C ALA A 205 15.78 -4.61 -15.25
N SER A 206 15.52 -3.94 -16.38
CA SER A 206 15.50 -2.47 -16.46
C SER A 206 14.43 -1.87 -15.56
N VAL A 207 13.19 -2.39 -15.59
CA VAL A 207 12.10 -1.86 -14.76
C VAL A 207 12.38 -2.07 -13.28
N VAL A 208 12.85 -3.25 -12.88
CA VAL A 208 13.22 -3.52 -11.47
C VAL A 208 14.36 -2.61 -11.02
N ALA A 209 15.41 -2.45 -11.82
CA ALA A 209 16.53 -1.58 -11.51
C ALA A 209 16.10 -0.12 -11.38
N VAL A 210 15.35 0.40 -12.35
CA VAL A 210 14.82 1.79 -12.29
C VAL A 210 13.92 1.98 -11.08
N THR A 211 13.02 1.03 -10.79
CA THR A 211 12.15 1.11 -9.61
C THR A 211 12.97 1.13 -8.32
N GLY A 212 14.01 0.30 -8.23
CA GLY A 212 14.92 0.29 -7.09
C GLY A 212 15.67 1.61 -6.91
N VAL A 213 16.22 2.15 -8.00
CA VAL A 213 16.92 3.46 -7.98
C VAL A 213 15.95 4.56 -7.54
N VAL A 214 14.75 4.63 -8.14
CA VAL A 214 13.74 5.64 -7.76
C VAL A 214 13.36 5.49 -6.27
N TYR A 215 13.18 4.26 -5.78
CA TYR A 215 12.88 4.01 -4.37
C TYR A 215 14.01 4.52 -3.46
N VAL A 216 15.25 4.22 -3.79
CA VAL A 216 16.42 4.69 -3.02
C VAL A 216 16.52 6.22 -3.03
N LEU A 217 16.30 6.86 -4.17
CA LEU A 217 16.30 8.32 -4.28
C LEU A 217 15.19 8.94 -3.43
N ILE A 218 13.97 8.39 -3.48
CA ILE A 218 12.86 8.85 -2.63
C ILE A 218 13.24 8.74 -1.15
N LYS A 219 13.81 7.60 -0.74
CA LYS A 219 14.25 7.39 0.65
C LYS A 219 15.36 8.34 1.06
N HIS A 220 16.33 8.56 0.21
CA HIS A 220 17.49 9.42 0.50
C HIS A 220 17.11 10.89 0.62
N TYR A 221 16.30 11.40 -0.32
CA TYR A 221 15.98 12.83 -0.37
C TYR A 221 14.71 13.23 0.38
N LEU A 222 13.76 12.31 0.56
CA LEU A 222 12.45 12.60 1.14
C LEU A 222 12.15 11.79 2.40
N GLY A 223 13.00 10.82 2.76
CA GLY A 223 12.85 10.03 3.99
C GLY A 223 13.30 10.85 5.20
N ALA A 224 12.58 10.69 6.31
CA ALA A 224 12.99 11.27 7.57
C ALA A 224 14.13 10.48 8.20
N GLU A 225 15.13 11.17 8.74
CA GLU A 225 16.36 10.57 9.26
C GLU A 225 16.15 9.66 10.49
N TYR A 226 15.07 9.89 11.26
CA TYR A 226 14.84 9.07 12.48
C TYR A 226 14.13 7.76 12.20
N PHE A 227 13.60 7.54 10.99
CA PHE A 227 12.96 6.26 10.73
C PHE A 227 13.99 5.19 10.51
N THR A 228 13.97 4.20 11.40
CA THR A 228 14.74 2.97 11.22
C THR A 228 14.53 2.42 9.82
N PRO A 229 15.58 1.87 9.20
CA PRO A 229 15.46 1.26 7.89
C PRO A 229 14.32 0.25 7.88
N LEU A 230 13.47 0.30 6.87
CA LEU A 230 12.35 -0.61 6.65
C LEU A 230 12.74 -2.08 6.61
N PHE A 231 13.98 -2.34 6.26
CA PHE A 231 14.57 -3.66 6.27
C PHE A 231 15.68 -3.70 7.29
N TYR A 232 15.55 -4.61 8.22
CA TYR A 232 16.64 -4.98 9.10
C TYR A 232 17.71 -5.67 8.24
N THR A 233 18.74 -4.92 7.88
CA THR A 233 19.80 -5.37 6.96
C THR A 233 21.08 -5.81 7.69
N ASP A 234 21.08 -5.81 9.02
CA ASP A 234 22.25 -6.15 9.81
C ASP A 234 22.78 -7.57 9.51
N TRP A 235 21.88 -8.49 9.13
CA TRP A 235 22.30 -9.81 8.67
C TRP A 235 23.13 -9.75 7.38
N ILE A 236 22.84 -8.77 6.48
CA ILE A 236 23.65 -8.57 5.26
C ILE A 236 25.00 -7.98 5.61
N THR A 237 25.04 -6.95 6.46
CA THR A 237 26.31 -6.34 6.88
C THR A 237 27.20 -7.34 7.60
N THR A 238 26.63 -8.23 8.42
CA THR A 238 27.33 -9.30 9.11
C THR A 238 28.08 -10.26 8.14
N PHE A 239 27.57 -10.48 6.93
CA PHE A 239 28.29 -11.25 5.91
C PHE A 239 29.60 -10.61 5.50
N PHE A 240 29.65 -9.28 5.48
CA PHE A 240 30.82 -8.53 5.03
C PHE A 240 31.76 -8.16 6.18
N THR A 241 31.24 -7.98 7.39
CA THR A 241 32.05 -7.60 8.57
C THR A 241 32.58 -8.81 9.32
N ASP A 242 31.74 -9.81 9.58
CA ASP A 242 32.02 -10.92 10.49
C ASP A 242 32.18 -12.28 9.77
N GLY A 243 32.04 -12.25 8.45
CA GLY A 243 32.23 -13.41 7.58
C GLY A 243 30.96 -14.23 7.31
N ILE A 244 31.08 -15.13 6.34
CA ILE A 244 29.97 -15.88 5.76
C ILE A 244 29.22 -16.71 6.82
N GLY A 245 29.92 -17.38 7.72
CA GLY A 245 29.31 -18.22 8.76
C GLY A 245 28.51 -17.41 9.77
N ALA A 246 28.98 -16.23 10.16
CA ALA A 246 28.28 -15.32 11.05
C ALA A 246 27.04 -14.73 10.35
N GLY A 247 27.15 -14.37 9.07
CA GLY A 247 26.02 -13.88 8.27
C GLY A 247 24.87 -14.89 8.18
N PHE A 248 25.18 -16.15 7.89
CA PHE A 248 24.15 -17.22 7.87
C PHE A 248 23.53 -17.44 9.24
N ARG A 249 24.31 -17.44 10.31
CA ARG A 249 23.79 -17.59 11.67
C ARG A 249 22.82 -16.46 12.01
N ASN A 250 23.16 -15.22 11.69
CA ASN A 250 22.32 -14.05 11.93
C ASN A 250 21.05 -14.12 11.07
N PHE A 251 21.16 -14.48 9.78
CA PHE A 251 20.02 -14.65 8.88
C PHE A 251 19.03 -15.69 9.40
N PHE A 252 19.48 -16.89 9.73
CA PHE A 252 18.61 -17.94 10.22
C PHE A 252 18.04 -17.63 11.61
N GLY A 253 18.83 -16.97 12.47
CA GLY A 253 18.35 -16.47 13.75
C GLY A 253 17.22 -15.47 13.62
N THR A 254 17.37 -14.51 12.70
CA THR A 254 16.33 -13.51 12.38
C THR A 254 15.08 -14.16 11.80
N LEU A 255 15.25 -15.11 10.87
CA LEU A 255 14.14 -15.84 10.26
C LEU A 255 13.36 -16.66 11.29
N HIS A 256 14.07 -17.36 12.19
CA HIS A 256 13.46 -18.10 13.28
C HIS A 256 12.67 -17.21 14.22
N TRP A 257 13.25 -16.09 14.66
CA TRP A 257 12.60 -15.13 15.52
C TRP A 257 11.35 -14.53 14.90
N LYS A 258 11.41 -14.11 13.63
CA LYS A 258 10.27 -13.57 12.89
C LYS A 258 9.19 -14.64 12.65
N GLY A 259 9.57 -15.88 12.44
CA GLY A 259 8.63 -17.01 12.37
C GLY A 259 7.89 -17.25 13.69
N LEU A 260 8.59 -17.18 14.82
CA LEU A 260 7.97 -17.29 16.14
C LEU A 260 7.05 -16.10 16.44
N GLU A 261 7.45 -14.88 16.10
CA GLU A 261 6.63 -13.67 16.24
C GLU A 261 5.34 -13.80 15.43
N PHE A 262 5.43 -14.21 14.16
CA PHE A 262 4.28 -14.48 13.31
C PHE A 262 3.34 -15.56 13.90
N TYR A 263 3.91 -16.67 14.35
CA TYR A 263 3.14 -17.74 14.99
C TYR A 263 2.39 -17.24 16.24
N ARG A 264 3.07 -16.47 17.12
CA ARG A 264 2.44 -15.87 18.30
C ARG A 264 1.28 -14.96 17.93
N HIS A 265 1.43 -14.12 16.92
CA HIS A 265 0.35 -13.26 16.44
C HIS A 265 -0.84 -14.05 15.88
N CYS A 266 -0.59 -15.13 15.16
CA CYS A 266 -1.65 -16.01 14.68
C CYS A 266 -2.42 -16.68 15.82
N VAL A 267 -1.72 -17.12 16.87
CA VAL A 267 -2.33 -17.79 18.02
C VAL A 267 -3.00 -16.82 18.99
N SER A 268 -2.42 -15.64 19.21
CA SER A 268 -3.01 -14.63 20.09
C SER A 268 -4.17 -13.87 19.45
N GLY A 269 -4.17 -13.73 18.13
CA GLY A 269 -5.28 -13.14 17.38
C GLY A 269 -6.50 -14.04 17.25
N ALA A 270 -6.39 -15.31 17.67
CA ALA A 270 -7.50 -16.26 17.73
C ALA A 270 -8.25 -16.27 19.09
N LYS A 271 -7.83 -15.42 20.03
CA LYS A 271 -8.56 -15.13 21.27
C LYS A 271 -9.28 -13.81 21.18
#